data_e3c05be0189df029942446fb3ac0bed9
#
_entry.id   e3c05be0189df029942446fb3ac0bed9
#
_cell.length_a   1.000
_cell.length_b   1.000
_cell.length_c   1.000
_cell.angle_alpha   90.00
_cell.angle_beta   90.00
_cell.angle_gamma   90.00
#
_symmetry.space_group_name_H-M   'P 1'
#
loop_
_entity.id
_entity.type
_entity.pdbx_description
1 polymer ?
#
loop_
_entity_poly.entity_id
_entity_poly.type
_entity_poly.pdbx_seq_one_letter_code
_entity_poly.pdbx_strand_id
1 'polypeptide(L)'
;MKFIVKLFPEIMIKSETVRKRFAKILTSNIRNILQKYDEETAVVRHWDYIEVRSKNEANREELIALLKRIPGIHHFLEVEEKPFTDLHHIFELTLADVAAQLENKTFCVRVKRKGKHDFSSIEAERYIGGGLNQHIESAKVRLKNPDVTVRIDIEDDKMMLVKARHVGLGGYPIGTQEDVLSLISGGFDSGVSSYMLIRRGSRVHYCFFNLGGAAHEIGVKQMAYHIWNRYSSSHKVRFIAIPFEGVVGEILEKVDNGQMGVVLKRMMVRAASKVVQRFDIQAIVTGEALGQVSSQTLTNLRLIDEASDALVLRPLITHDKEQIIAMAKEIGTDDIAKSMPEFCGVISKNPTIKAVREKIFEEENHFDFGVLESAVENAQYLDIRQIAEETEKEVVEVDTISVLGENDIILDIRSPEETDENPFESDEHQVMQLPFYKLSSQFGSLDQSKNYVLYCERGVMSKLQALYLKENGFTNVRVFGKK
;
A
#
# COMPACT_ATOMS: atom_id res chain seq x y z
N MET A 1 -4.50 -16.71 -21.77
CA MET A 1 -4.44 -17.14 -20.35
C MET A 1 -5.79 -16.97 -19.67
N LYS A 2 -6.05 -17.77 -18.62
CA LYS A 2 -7.29 -17.76 -17.85
C LYS A 2 -7.01 -17.87 -16.35
N PHE A 3 -7.67 -17.04 -15.54
CA PHE A 3 -7.59 -17.11 -14.07
C PHE A 3 -8.98 -17.33 -13.48
N ILE A 4 -9.05 -18.19 -12.46
CA ILE A 4 -10.25 -18.46 -11.65
C ILE A 4 -10.04 -17.83 -10.28
N VAL A 5 -10.67 -16.70 -10.04
CA VAL A 5 -10.53 -15.90 -8.82
C VAL A 5 -11.56 -16.36 -7.78
N LYS A 6 -11.09 -16.75 -6.61
CA LYS A 6 -11.93 -17.15 -5.47
C LYS A 6 -12.05 -16.02 -4.46
N LEU A 7 -13.27 -15.75 -4.04
CA LEU A 7 -13.60 -14.72 -3.08
C LEU A 7 -13.08 -15.08 -1.68
N PHE A 8 -12.84 -14.03 -0.87
CA PHE A 8 -12.41 -14.23 0.51
C PHE A 8 -13.49 -14.98 1.32
N PRO A 9 -13.13 -15.95 2.18
CA PRO A 9 -14.08 -16.82 2.87
C PRO A 9 -15.14 -16.07 3.69
N GLU A 10 -14.78 -14.98 4.35
CA GLU A 10 -15.74 -14.15 5.10
C GLU A 10 -16.86 -13.57 4.22
N ILE A 11 -16.66 -13.44 2.91
CA ILE A 11 -17.69 -13.01 1.97
C ILE A 11 -18.68 -14.17 1.74
N MET A 12 -18.15 -15.40 1.67
CA MET A 12 -18.95 -16.59 1.33
C MET A 12 -19.93 -16.99 2.41
N ILE A 13 -19.65 -16.67 3.69
CA ILE A 13 -20.52 -16.96 4.83
C ILE A 13 -21.63 -15.92 5.06
N LYS A 14 -21.62 -14.81 4.30
CA LYS A 14 -22.65 -13.77 4.39
C LYS A 14 -23.96 -14.24 3.73
N SER A 15 -25.06 -13.56 4.04
CA SER A 15 -26.34 -13.80 3.36
C SER A 15 -26.20 -13.72 1.84
N GLU A 16 -27.05 -14.41 1.11
CA GLU A 16 -26.99 -14.50 -0.36
C GLU A 16 -27.00 -13.11 -1.01
N THR A 17 -27.86 -12.21 -0.53
CA THR A 17 -27.96 -10.83 -1.04
C THR A 17 -26.65 -10.06 -0.85
N VAL A 18 -26.06 -10.13 0.34
CA VAL A 18 -24.78 -9.45 0.64
C VAL A 18 -23.65 -10.06 -0.17
N ARG A 19 -23.58 -11.39 -0.26
CA ARG A 19 -22.59 -12.10 -1.07
C ARG A 19 -22.66 -11.71 -2.55
N LYS A 20 -23.87 -11.67 -3.14
CA LYS A 20 -24.08 -11.24 -4.54
C LYS A 20 -23.63 -9.79 -4.75
N ARG A 21 -23.95 -8.89 -3.81
CA ARG A 21 -23.49 -7.49 -3.84
C ARG A 21 -21.96 -7.40 -3.82
N PHE A 22 -21.31 -8.10 -2.88
CA PHE A 22 -19.85 -8.07 -2.74
C PHE A 22 -19.14 -8.66 -3.96
N ALA A 23 -19.66 -9.78 -4.50
CA ALA A 23 -19.13 -10.38 -5.71
C ALA A 23 -19.27 -9.44 -6.93
N LYS A 24 -20.38 -8.71 -7.04
CA LYS A 24 -20.57 -7.70 -8.09
C LYS A 24 -19.56 -6.56 -7.99
N ILE A 25 -19.35 -6.05 -6.78
CA ILE A 25 -18.36 -4.98 -6.51
C ILE A 25 -16.95 -5.48 -6.83
N LEU A 26 -16.57 -6.67 -6.36
CA LEU A 26 -15.26 -7.25 -6.65
C LEU A 26 -15.03 -7.42 -8.17
N THR A 27 -16.04 -7.91 -8.89
CA THR A 27 -15.96 -8.06 -10.36
C THR A 27 -15.68 -6.71 -11.03
N SER A 28 -16.37 -5.65 -10.58
CA SER A 28 -16.16 -4.30 -11.09
C SER A 28 -14.76 -3.77 -10.76
N ASN A 29 -14.29 -4.00 -9.53
CA ASN A 29 -12.95 -3.56 -9.10
C ASN A 29 -11.85 -4.25 -9.92
N ILE A 30 -11.95 -5.57 -10.11
CA ILE A 30 -11.02 -6.34 -10.94
C ILE A 30 -11.01 -5.77 -12.37
N ARG A 31 -12.20 -5.59 -12.97
CA ARG A 31 -12.30 -5.04 -14.32
C ARG A 31 -11.67 -3.66 -14.44
N ASN A 32 -12.01 -2.75 -13.54
CA ASN A 32 -11.49 -1.37 -13.55
C ASN A 32 -9.97 -1.30 -13.40
N ILE A 33 -9.36 -2.26 -12.71
CA ILE A 33 -7.90 -2.32 -12.55
C ILE A 33 -7.24 -2.94 -13.77
N LEU A 34 -7.70 -4.14 -14.17
CA LEU A 34 -7.03 -4.89 -15.23
C LEU A 34 -7.17 -4.24 -16.61
N GLN A 35 -8.33 -3.64 -16.93
CA GLN A 35 -8.56 -2.99 -18.22
C GLN A 35 -7.76 -1.70 -18.42
N LYS A 36 -7.10 -1.16 -17.39
CA LYS A 36 -6.12 -0.08 -17.56
C LYS A 36 -4.82 -0.57 -18.23
N TYR A 37 -4.51 -1.85 -18.10
CA TYR A 37 -3.28 -2.46 -18.63
C TYR A 37 -3.54 -3.30 -19.88
N ASP A 38 -4.71 -3.92 -19.95
CA ASP A 38 -5.13 -4.76 -21.06
C ASP A 38 -6.65 -4.58 -21.25
N GLU A 39 -7.04 -3.69 -22.16
CA GLU A 39 -8.43 -3.33 -22.44
C GLU A 39 -9.28 -4.54 -22.88
N GLU A 40 -8.66 -5.54 -23.52
CA GLU A 40 -9.34 -6.76 -23.97
C GLU A 40 -9.58 -7.78 -22.85
N THR A 41 -9.07 -7.54 -21.64
CA THR A 41 -9.28 -8.44 -20.50
C THR A 41 -10.76 -8.58 -20.18
N ALA A 42 -11.29 -9.80 -20.33
CA ALA A 42 -12.65 -10.14 -19.96
C ALA A 42 -12.74 -10.56 -18.50
N VAL A 43 -13.67 -9.96 -17.75
CA VAL A 43 -13.94 -10.30 -16.35
C VAL A 43 -15.40 -10.70 -16.20
N VAL A 44 -15.66 -11.98 -15.93
CA VAL A 44 -16.99 -12.60 -15.90
C VAL A 44 -17.27 -13.14 -14.50
N ARG A 45 -18.40 -12.76 -13.92
CA ARG A 45 -18.85 -13.28 -12.64
C ARG A 45 -19.64 -14.58 -12.82
N HIS A 46 -19.21 -15.63 -12.13
CA HIS A 46 -19.94 -16.86 -11.93
C HIS A 46 -20.55 -16.91 -10.52
N TRP A 47 -21.19 -18.03 -10.17
CA TRP A 47 -21.89 -18.16 -8.89
C TRP A 47 -20.92 -18.17 -7.68
N ASP A 48 -19.78 -18.85 -7.79
CA ASP A 48 -18.82 -19.10 -6.70
C ASP A 48 -17.39 -18.63 -7.02
N TYR A 49 -17.17 -18.02 -8.20
CA TYR A 49 -15.89 -17.47 -8.63
C TYR A 49 -16.05 -16.33 -9.64
N ILE A 50 -14.95 -15.65 -9.89
CA ILE A 50 -14.83 -14.68 -10.97
C ILE A 50 -13.78 -15.19 -11.95
N GLU A 51 -14.13 -15.22 -13.22
CA GLU A 51 -13.25 -15.61 -14.31
C GLU A 51 -12.61 -14.37 -14.93
N VAL A 52 -11.28 -14.43 -15.10
CA VAL A 52 -10.50 -13.41 -15.81
C VAL A 52 -9.84 -14.08 -17.02
N ARG A 53 -10.05 -13.53 -18.21
CA ARG A 53 -9.44 -13.98 -19.46
C ARG A 53 -8.72 -12.85 -20.14
N SER A 54 -7.46 -13.09 -20.55
CA SER A 54 -6.68 -12.23 -21.43
C SER A 54 -6.10 -13.06 -22.58
N LYS A 55 -6.05 -12.44 -23.76
CA LYS A 55 -5.44 -13.04 -24.96
C LYS A 55 -3.94 -12.72 -25.02
N ASN A 56 -3.50 -11.68 -24.33
CA ASN A 56 -2.12 -11.22 -24.34
C ASN A 56 -1.30 -11.90 -23.24
N GLU A 57 -0.53 -12.91 -23.60
CA GLU A 57 0.32 -13.65 -22.64
C GLU A 57 1.53 -12.84 -22.17
N ALA A 58 1.93 -11.80 -22.88
CA ALA A 58 3.01 -10.92 -22.44
C ALA A 58 2.67 -10.16 -21.14
N ASN A 59 1.37 -9.93 -20.87
CA ASN A 59 0.90 -9.25 -19.67
C ASN A 59 0.74 -10.17 -18.46
N ARG A 60 1.14 -11.45 -18.56
CA ARG A 60 0.88 -12.47 -17.53
C ARG A 60 1.38 -12.06 -16.14
N GLU A 61 2.64 -11.69 -16.01
CA GLU A 61 3.25 -11.34 -14.72
C GLU A 61 2.58 -10.11 -14.09
N GLU A 62 2.26 -9.11 -14.92
CA GLU A 62 1.58 -7.90 -14.46
C GLU A 62 0.17 -8.19 -13.98
N LEU A 63 -0.62 -8.99 -14.72
CA LEU A 63 -1.97 -9.37 -14.30
C LEU A 63 -1.95 -10.18 -12.99
N ILE A 64 -0.97 -11.06 -12.81
CA ILE A 64 -0.76 -11.79 -11.55
C ILE A 64 -0.44 -10.82 -10.42
N ALA A 65 0.47 -9.86 -10.64
CA ALA A 65 0.86 -8.87 -9.65
C ALA A 65 -0.32 -7.98 -9.24
N LEU A 66 -1.16 -7.58 -10.18
CA LEU A 66 -2.37 -6.81 -9.93
C LEU A 66 -3.41 -7.61 -9.14
N LEU A 67 -3.72 -8.84 -9.56
CA LEU A 67 -4.69 -9.70 -8.87
C LEU A 67 -4.30 -9.98 -7.42
N LYS A 68 -3.00 -10.12 -7.12
CA LYS A 68 -2.51 -10.31 -5.74
C LYS A 68 -2.80 -9.14 -4.81
N ARG A 69 -3.04 -7.94 -5.34
CA ARG A 69 -3.18 -6.69 -4.57
C ARG A 69 -4.61 -6.20 -4.44
N ILE A 70 -5.60 -6.89 -5.03
CA ILE A 70 -7.01 -6.48 -5.01
C ILE A 70 -7.68 -7.01 -3.74
N PRO A 71 -8.22 -6.11 -2.86
CA PRO A 71 -8.97 -6.53 -1.69
C PRO A 71 -10.22 -7.33 -2.07
N GLY A 72 -10.47 -8.42 -1.33
CA GLY A 72 -11.58 -9.33 -1.57
C GLY A 72 -11.18 -10.64 -2.28
N ILE A 73 -9.99 -10.72 -2.86
CA ILE A 73 -9.47 -11.94 -3.49
C ILE A 73 -8.76 -12.79 -2.43
N HIS A 74 -9.26 -14.03 -2.20
CA HIS A 74 -8.59 -14.99 -1.33
C HIS A 74 -7.38 -15.63 -2.02
N HIS A 75 -7.63 -16.21 -3.20
CA HIS A 75 -6.62 -16.76 -4.06
C HIS A 75 -7.17 -16.84 -5.48
N PHE A 76 -6.28 -17.03 -6.44
CA PHE A 76 -6.69 -17.30 -7.81
C PHE A 76 -5.84 -18.41 -8.41
N LEU A 77 -6.47 -19.15 -9.32
CA LEU A 77 -5.88 -20.27 -10.01
C LEU A 77 -5.60 -19.85 -11.45
N GLU A 78 -4.38 -20.02 -11.88
CA GLU A 78 -4.05 -19.96 -13.29
C GLU A 78 -4.37 -21.32 -13.91
N VAL A 79 -5.24 -21.32 -14.90
CA VAL A 79 -5.75 -22.56 -15.48
C VAL A 79 -5.59 -22.58 -17.01
N GLU A 80 -5.33 -23.75 -17.51
CA GLU A 80 -5.40 -24.05 -18.94
C GLU A 80 -6.66 -24.87 -19.22
N GLU A 81 -7.52 -24.36 -20.10
CA GLU A 81 -8.78 -24.99 -20.47
C GLU A 81 -8.57 -25.76 -21.79
N LYS A 82 -8.91 -27.06 -21.78
CA LYS A 82 -8.85 -27.92 -22.95
C LYS A 82 -10.13 -28.73 -23.09
N PRO A 83 -10.68 -28.91 -24.30
CA PRO A 83 -11.74 -29.86 -24.52
C PRO A 83 -11.21 -31.28 -24.39
N PHE A 84 -12.05 -32.20 -23.94
CA PHE A 84 -11.73 -33.62 -23.89
C PHE A 84 -12.88 -34.46 -24.44
N THR A 85 -12.58 -35.72 -24.81
CA THR A 85 -13.57 -36.68 -25.33
C THR A 85 -13.94 -37.73 -24.30
N ASP A 86 -12.96 -38.22 -23.54
CA ASP A 86 -13.10 -39.28 -22.56
C ASP A 86 -12.02 -39.18 -21.44
N LEU A 87 -12.10 -40.08 -20.49
CA LEU A 87 -11.16 -40.10 -19.35
C LEU A 87 -9.70 -40.33 -19.76
N HIS A 88 -9.48 -41.14 -20.82
CA HIS A 88 -8.14 -41.38 -21.32
C HIS A 88 -7.53 -40.12 -21.95
N HIS A 89 -8.30 -39.38 -22.72
CA HIS A 89 -7.88 -38.10 -23.30
C HIS A 89 -7.53 -37.07 -22.21
N ILE A 90 -8.27 -37.03 -21.09
CA ILE A 90 -7.91 -36.19 -19.92
C ILE A 90 -6.52 -36.59 -19.38
N PHE A 91 -6.24 -37.91 -19.29
CA PHE A 91 -4.93 -38.40 -18.86
C PHE A 91 -3.83 -37.95 -19.84
N GLU A 92 -4.01 -38.13 -21.12
CA GLU A 92 -3.01 -37.75 -22.14
C GLU A 92 -2.69 -36.25 -22.11
N LEU A 93 -3.73 -35.41 -22.02
CA LEU A 93 -3.60 -33.96 -21.90
C LEU A 93 -2.86 -33.57 -20.61
N THR A 94 -3.18 -34.25 -19.50
CA THR A 94 -2.52 -34.01 -18.21
C THR A 94 -1.05 -34.43 -18.26
N LEU A 95 -0.77 -35.61 -18.80
CA LEU A 95 0.63 -36.11 -18.93
C LEU A 95 1.51 -35.16 -19.73
N ALA A 96 0.99 -34.67 -20.88
CA ALA A 96 1.73 -33.72 -21.72
C ALA A 96 2.14 -32.44 -20.97
N ASP A 97 1.28 -32.01 -20.04
CA ASP A 97 1.46 -30.74 -19.33
C ASP A 97 2.30 -30.86 -18.05
N VAL A 98 2.22 -32.00 -17.33
CA VAL A 98 2.84 -32.11 -16.01
C VAL A 98 4.09 -33.01 -15.95
N ALA A 99 4.41 -33.74 -17.01
CA ALA A 99 5.47 -34.74 -17.00
C ALA A 99 6.81 -34.17 -16.47
N ALA A 100 7.28 -33.07 -17.03
CA ALA A 100 8.53 -32.43 -16.61
C ALA A 100 8.47 -31.91 -15.16
N GLN A 101 7.31 -31.45 -14.70
CA GLN A 101 7.15 -30.96 -13.33
C GLN A 101 7.19 -32.07 -12.28
N LEU A 102 6.80 -33.30 -12.66
CA LEU A 102 6.70 -34.45 -11.74
C LEU A 102 8.00 -35.24 -11.64
N GLU A 103 8.98 -35.03 -12.52
CA GLU A 103 10.26 -35.73 -12.48
C GLU A 103 10.94 -35.65 -11.10
N ASN A 104 11.30 -36.80 -10.54
CA ASN A 104 11.93 -36.95 -9.24
C ASN A 104 11.11 -36.41 -8.04
N LYS A 105 9.78 -36.32 -8.18
CA LYS A 105 8.89 -35.77 -7.13
C LYS A 105 7.80 -36.75 -6.74
N THR A 106 7.29 -36.56 -5.53
CA THR A 106 6.07 -37.20 -5.10
C THR A 106 4.87 -36.36 -5.52
N PHE A 107 3.78 -37.01 -5.93
CA PHE A 107 2.59 -36.30 -6.39
C PHE A 107 1.28 -36.98 -5.96
N CYS A 108 0.20 -36.20 -6.01
CA CYS A 108 -1.16 -36.72 -6.05
C CYS A 108 -2.01 -35.97 -7.07
N VAL A 109 -3.04 -36.65 -7.57
CA VAL A 109 -4.06 -36.05 -8.43
C VAL A 109 -5.30 -35.72 -7.61
N ARG A 110 -5.92 -34.57 -7.89
CA ARG A 110 -7.20 -34.14 -7.30
C ARG A 110 -8.10 -33.65 -8.40
N VAL A 111 -9.28 -34.26 -8.49
CA VAL A 111 -10.26 -33.97 -9.54
C VAL A 111 -11.53 -33.41 -8.90
N LYS A 112 -11.93 -32.24 -9.34
CA LYS A 112 -13.29 -31.70 -9.12
C LYS A 112 -14.09 -31.86 -10.38
N ARG A 113 -15.34 -32.31 -10.26
CA ARG A 113 -16.20 -32.58 -11.41
C ARG A 113 -17.56 -31.93 -11.24
N LYS A 114 -18.02 -31.29 -12.30
CA LYS A 114 -19.37 -30.74 -12.46
C LYS A 114 -19.93 -31.19 -13.78
N GLY A 115 -21.21 -31.53 -13.82
CA GLY A 115 -21.87 -32.12 -15.00
C GLY A 115 -22.03 -33.64 -14.91
N LYS A 116 -22.50 -34.26 -16.01
CA LYS A 116 -22.74 -35.71 -16.15
C LYS A 116 -21.60 -36.34 -16.93
N HIS A 117 -20.94 -37.32 -16.33
CA HIS A 117 -19.84 -38.06 -16.96
C HIS A 117 -19.97 -39.53 -16.58
N ASP A 118 -19.42 -40.43 -17.37
CA ASP A 118 -19.45 -41.90 -17.14
C ASP A 118 -18.43 -42.33 -16.05
N PHE A 119 -17.74 -41.40 -15.42
CA PHE A 119 -16.76 -41.64 -14.35
C PHE A 119 -16.96 -40.69 -13.16
N SER A 120 -16.59 -41.14 -11.97
CA SER A 120 -16.55 -40.32 -10.76
C SER A 120 -15.22 -39.57 -10.62
N SER A 121 -15.17 -38.55 -9.74
CA SER A 121 -13.92 -37.84 -9.44
C SER A 121 -12.82 -38.76 -8.90
N ILE A 122 -13.18 -39.75 -8.06
CA ILE A 122 -12.24 -40.71 -7.50
C ILE A 122 -11.70 -41.66 -8.56
N GLU A 123 -12.53 -42.11 -9.49
CA GLU A 123 -12.09 -42.95 -10.62
C GLU A 123 -11.15 -42.17 -11.51
N ALA A 124 -11.44 -40.90 -11.82
CA ALA A 124 -10.54 -40.02 -12.55
C ALA A 124 -9.20 -39.81 -11.81
N GLU A 125 -9.21 -39.54 -10.52
CA GLU A 125 -7.98 -39.40 -9.72
C GLU A 125 -7.11 -40.65 -9.78
N ARG A 126 -7.72 -41.84 -9.66
CA ARG A 126 -7.02 -43.12 -9.73
C ARG A 126 -6.49 -43.42 -11.12
N TYR A 127 -7.28 -43.21 -12.14
CA TYR A 127 -6.89 -43.47 -13.53
C TYR A 127 -5.73 -42.57 -13.96
N ILE A 128 -5.88 -41.28 -13.77
CA ILE A 128 -4.85 -40.30 -14.15
C ILE A 128 -3.61 -40.48 -13.28
N GLY A 129 -3.77 -40.63 -11.94
CA GLY A 129 -2.65 -40.84 -11.04
C GLY A 129 -1.86 -42.12 -11.32
N GLY A 130 -2.56 -43.22 -11.60
CA GLY A 130 -1.97 -44.47 -12.01
C GLY A 130 -1.21 -44.37 -13.35
N GLY A 131 -1.81 -43.73 -14.36
CA GLY A 131 -1.20 -43.49 -15.64
C GLY A 131 0.08 -42.62 -15.56
N LEU A 132 0.02 -41.53 -14.82
CA LEU A 132 1.20 -40.66 -14.58
C LEU A 132 2.33 -41.42 -13.87
N ASN A 133 2.00 -42.24 -12.87
CA ASN A 133 3.00 -43.07 -12.14
C ASN A 133 3.66 -44.13 -13.03
N GLN A 134 2.94 -44.63 -14.04
CA GLN A 134 3.47 -45.62 -15.02
C GLN A 134 4.33 -44.98 -16.08
N HIS A 135 4.00 -43.77 -16.54
CA HIS A 135 4.68 -43.11 -17.65
C HIS A 135 5.86 -42.22 -17.21
N ILE A 136 5.94 -41.87 -15.93
CA ILE A 136 7.01 -41.04 -15.36
C ILE A 136 7.75 -41.88 -14.32
N GLU A 137 8.78 -42.62 -14.72
CA GLU A 137 9.49 -43.60 -13.86
C GLU A 137 10.03 -42.99 -12.54
N SER A 138 10.46 -41.73 -12.58
CA SER A 138 11.02 -41.01 -11.42
C SER A 138 9.97 -40.44 -10.47
N ALA A 139 8.69 -40.39 -10.88
CA ALA A 139 7.60 -39.85 -10.06
C ALA A 139 6.96 -40.94 -9.18
N LYS A 140 6.53 -40.57 -7.96
CA LYS A 140 5.85 -41.51 -7.06
C LYS A 140 4.57 -40.90 -6.49
N VAL A 141 3.50 -41.71 -6.48
CA VAL A 141 2.23 -41.29 -5.87
C VAL A 141 2.37 -41.19 -4.36
N ARG A 142 1.99 -40.04 -3.80
CA ARG A 142 1.92 -39.79 -2.35
C ARG A 142 0.68 -38.98 -2.02
N LEU A 143 -0.29 -39.59 -1.33
CA LEU A 143 -1.58 -38.95 -1.08
C LEU A 143 -1.57 -37.91 0.03
N LYS A 144 -0.61 -38.00 0.98
CA LYS A 144 -0.44 -37.04 2.08
C LYS A 144 0.86 -36.30 1.93
N ASN A 145 0.79 -34.95 1.96
CA ASN A 145 1.94 -34.07 1.81
C ASN A 145 2.83 -34.40 0.58
N PRO A 146 2.28 -34.48 -0.63
CA PRO A 146 3.07 -34.65 -1.85
C PRO A 146 3.86 -33.37 -2.15
N ASP A 147 4.94 -33.51 -2.93
CA ASP A 147 5.68 -32.36 -3.46
C ASP A 147 4.84 -31.58 -4.48
N VAL A 148 4.04 -32.29 -5.28
CA VAL A 148 3.15 -31.70 -6.30
C VAL A 148 1.72 -32.25 -6.17
N THR A 149 0.75 -31.36 -6.19
CA THR A 149 -0.67 -31.74 -6.34
C THR A 149 -1.17 -31.34 -7.71
N VAL A 150 -1.39 -32.29 -8.59
CA VAL A 150 -2.02 -32.08 -9.90
C VAL A 150 -3.51 -31.87 -9.69
N ARG A 151 -4.01 -30.69 -10.00
CA ARG A 151 -5.43 -30.31 -9.82
C ARG A 151 -6.12 -30.16 -11.17
N ILE A 152 -7.21 -30.86 -11.34
CA ILE A 152 -8.02 -30.86 -12.56
C ILE A 152 -9.46 -30.56 -12.17
N ASP A 153 -10.01 -29.50 -12.74
CA ASP A 153 -11.44 -29.20 -12.64
C ASP A 153 -12.10 -29.56 -13.98
N ILE A 154 -13.15 -30.39 -13.93
CA ILE A 154 -13.91 -30.85 -15.11
C ILE A 154 -15.30 -30.23 -15.05
N GLU A 155 -15.70 -29.57 -16.12
CA GLU A 155 -17.04 -29.01 -16.30
C GLU A 155 -17.54 -29.35 -17.70
N ASP A 156 -18.59 -30.17 -17.75
CA ASP A 156 -19.15 -30.70 -18.99
C ASP A 156 -18.09 -31.37 -19.89
N ASP A 157 -17.80 -30.85 -21.08
CA ASP A 157 -16.86 -31.37 -22.07
C ASP A 157 -15.47 -30.72 -22.00
N LYS A 158 -15.20 -29.96 -20.92
CA LYS A 158 -13.96 -29.21 -20.74
C LYS A 158 -13.25 -29.59 -19.47
N MET A 159 -11.94 -29.74 -19.54
CA MET A 159 -11.05 -29.82 -18.39
C MET A 159 -10.29 -28.52 -18.20
N MET A 160 -10.08 -28.14 -16.95
CA MET A 160 -9.21 -27.05 -16.55
C MET A 160 -8.07 -27.62 -15.72
N LEU A 161 -6.85 -27.59 -16.28
CA LEU A 161 -5.65 -27.96 -15.56
C LEU A 161 -5.12 -26.73 -14.82
N VAL A 162 -4.97 -26.85 -13.50
CA VAL A 162 -4.42 -25.78 -12.67
C VAL A 162 -2.90 -25.77 -12.79
N LYS A 163 -2.36 -24.74 -13.45
CA LYS A 163 -0.92 -24.52 -13.64
C LYS A 163 -0.26 -23.91 -12.41
N ALA A 164 -0.92 -22.94 -11.78
CA ALA A 164 -0.42 -22.27 -10.58
C ALA A 164 -1.55 -21.81 -9.68
N ARG A 165 -1.23 -21.69 -8.40
CA ARG A 165 -2.11 -21.09 -7.39
C ARG A 165 -1.41 -19.90 -6.75
N HIS A 166 -2.04 -18.75 -6.84
CA HIS A 166 -1.55 -17.50 -6.28
C HIS A 166 -2.41 -17.07 -5.10
N VAL A 167 -1.75 -16.63 -4.02
CA VAL A 167 -2.44 -16.07 -2.86
C VAL A 167 -2.85 -14.64 -3.16
N GLY A 168 -4.09 -14.27 -2.83
CA GLY A 168 -4.60 -12.91 -2.95
C GLY A 168 -4.49 -12.14 -1.64
N LEU A 169 -4.92 -10.87 -1.65
CA LEU A 169 -4.81 -9.97 -0.52
C LEU A 169 -5.77 -10.32 0.63
N GLY A 170 -6.86 -11.03 0.35
CA GLY A 170 -7.94 -11.24 1.30
C GLY A 170 -8.76 -9.97 1.56
N GLY A 171 -9.45 -9.92 2.68
CA GLY A 171 -10.27 -8.78 3.07
C GLY A 171 -11.56 -8.62 2.29
N TYR A 172 -12.06 -7.38 2.18
CA TYR A 172 -13.32 -7.08 1.47
C TYR A 172 -13.08 -6.18 0.26
N PRO A 173 -13.88 -6.32 -0.80
CA PRO A 173 -13.82 -5.44 -1.97
C PRO A 173 -14.07 -3.98 -1.58
N ILE A 174 -13.27 -3.06 -2.11
CA ILE A 174 -13.46 -1.63 -1.87
C ILE A 174 -14.83 -1.18 -2.37
N GLY A 175 -15.52 -0.38 -1.58
CA GLY A 175 -16.90 0.04 -1.80
C GLY A 175 -17.95 -0.88 -1.15
N THR A 176 -17.51 -1.84 -0.34
CA THR A 176 -18.40 -2.65 0.50
C THR A 176 -18.62 -2.05 1.88
N GLN A 177 -17.72 -1.21 2.32
CA GLN A 177 -17.81 -0.37 3.52
C GLN A 177 -17.86 1.11 3.11
N GLU A 178 -18.25 1.95 4.05
CA GLU A 178 -18.35 3.39 3.90
C GLU A 178 -16.97 4.05 3.72
N ASP A 179 -16.98 5.29 3.24
CA ASP A 179 -15.77 6.08 3.03
C ASP A 179 -15.18 6.52 4.38
N VAL A 180 -13.86 6.59 4.44
CA VAL A 180 -13.12 7.06 5.62
C VAL A 180 -12.08 8.10 5.22
N LEU A 181 -11.74 8.99 6.17
CA LEU A 181 -10.70 10.01 6.03
C LEU A 181 -9.48 9.61 6.85
N SER A 182 -8.41 9.21 6.22
CA SER A 182 -7.16 8.86 6.90
C SER A 182 -6.26 10.08 7.07
N LEU A 183 -5.87 10.35 8.31
CA LEU A 183 -4.89 11.39 8.62
C LEU A 183 -3.50 10.84 8.28
N ILE A 184 -2.93 11.34 7.19
CA ILE A 184 -1.66 10.86 6.65
C ILE A 184 -0.54 11.87 6.92
N SER A 185 0.58 11.40 7.47
CA SER A 185 1.75 12.23 7.81
C SER A 185 3.01 11.85 7.02
N GLY A 186 2.94 10.78 6.22
CA GLY A 186 4.09 10.22 5.53
C GLY A 186 4.92 9.24 6.38
N GLY A 187 4.70 9.14 7.69
CA GLY A 187 5.36 8.15 8.55
C GLY A 187 4.77 6.74 8.41
N PHE A 188 5.47 5.75 8.99
CA PHE A 188 5.09 4.32 8.94
C PHE A 188 3.64 4.07 9.34
N ASP A 189 3.22 4.64 10.47
CA ASP A 189 1.96 4.33 11.13
C ASP A 189 0.75 4.76 10.28
N SER A 190 0.83 5.96 9.69
CA SER A 190 -0.27 6.52 8.89
C SER A 190 -0.45 5.81 7.55
N GLY A 191 0.64 5.34 6.93
CA GLY A 191 0.58 4.54 5.71
C GLY A 191 -0.07 3.18 5.96
N VAL A 192 0.38 2.47 7.01
CA VAL A 192 -0.14 1.15 7.36
C VAL A 192 -1.60 1.21 7.80
N SER A 193 -2.01 2.20 8.63
CA SER A 193 -3.41 2.35 9.05
C SER A 193 -4.35 2.59 7.85
N SER A 194 -3.92 3.40 6.87
CA SER A 194 -4.65 3.62 5.63
C SER A 194 -4.86 2.31 4.85
N TYR A 195 -3.78 1.56 4.66
CA TYR A 195 -3.83 0.25 3.98
C TYR A 195 -4.77 -0.74 4.68
N MET A 196 -4.77 -0.80 6.02
CA MET A 196 -5.63 -1.71 6.76
C MET A 196 -7.12 -1.45 6.49
N LEU A 197 -7.54 -0.19 6.37
CA LEU A 197 -8.92 0.17 6.04
C LEU A 197 -9.27 -0.12 4.57
N ILE A 198 -8.33 0.11 3.64
CA ILE A 198 -8.48 -0.31 2.24
C ILE A 198 -8.75 -1.83 2.17
N ARG A 199 -7.95 -2.63 2.88
CA ARG A 199 -8.12 -4.09 2.92
C ARG A 199 -9.45 -4.53 3.54
N ARG A 200 -10.05 -3.70 4.42
CA ARG A 200 -11.40 -3.95 4.98
C ARG A 200 -12.53 -3.48 4.08
N GLY A 201 -12.23 -2.90 2.92
CA GLY A 201 -13.22 -2.56 1.90
C GLY A 201 -13.71 -1.13 1.93
N SER A 202 -13.12 -0.25 2.73
CA SER A 202 -13.40 1.18 2.74
C SER A 202 -12.66 1.89 1.61
N ARG A 203 -13.29 2.89 1.02
CA ARG A 203 -12.62 3.88 0.18
C ARG A 203 -11.95 4.88 1.11
N VAL A 204 -10.63 4.98 1.05
CA VAL A 204 -9.82 5.82 1.94
C VAL A 204 -9.47 7.12 1.23
N HIS A 205 -9.97 8.25 1.74
CA HIS A 205 -9.52 9.59 1.42
C HIS A 205 -8.38 9.98 2.36
N TYR A 206 -7.48 10.84 1.91
CA TYR A 206 -6.31 11.23 2.68
C TYR A 206 -6.41 12.68 3.12
N CYS A 207 -6.09 12.96 4.39
CA CYS A 207 -6.00 14.31 4.92
C CYS A 207 -4.61 14.53 5.51
N PHE A 208 -3.92 15.53 5.00
CA PHE A 208 -2.60 15.94 5.42
C PHE A 208 -2.64 17.32 6.06
N PHE A 209 -2.06 17.45 7.25
CA PHE A 209 -1.85 18.72 7.91
C PHE A 209 -0.42 19.18 7.63
N ASN A 210 -0.27 20.20 6.80
CA ASN A 210 1.05 20.69 6.40
C ASN A 210 1.65 21.56 7.52
N LEU A 211 2.68 21.03 8.17
CA LEU A 211 3.46 21.68 9.22
C LEU A 211 4.90 21.97 8.76
N GLY A 212 5.34 21.43 7.64
CA GLY A 212 6.75 21.32 7.29
C GLY A 212 7.11 21.74 5.87
N GLY A 213 6.29 22.55 5.20
CA GLY A 213 6.61 23.08 3.89
C GLY A 213 6.36 22.14 2.71
N ALA A 214 6.82 22.54 1.51
CA ALA A 214 6.53 21.85 0.26
C ALA A 214 7.17 20.47 0.16
N ALA A 215 8.40 20.28 0.63
CA ALA A 215 9.07 18.99 0.56
C ALA A 215 8.35 17.91 1.36
N HIS A 216 7.85 18.24 2.54
CA HIS A 216 7.05 17.32 3.34
C HIS A 216 5.74 16.95 2.63
N GLU A 217 5.05 17.95 2.07
CA GLU A 217 3.80 17.73 1.32
C GLU A 217 4.02 16.80 0.13
N ILE A 218 5.07 16.99 -0.65
CA ILE A 218 5.44 16.14 -1.79
C ILE A 218 5.64 14.69 -1.34
N GLY A 219 6.38 14.47 -0.27
CA GLY A 219 6.62 13.12 0.25
C GLY A 219 5.33 12.42 0.74
N VAL A 220 4.43 13.17 1.39
CA VAL A 220 3.13 12.64 1.82
C VAL A 220 2.22 12.35 0.64
N LYS A 221 2.22 13.22 -0.38
CA LYS A 221 1.53 12.99 -1.65
C LYS A 221 2.02 11.70 -2.33
N GLN A 222 3.33 11.48 -2.37
CA GLN A 222 3.93 10.25 -2.93
C GLN A 222 3.48 9.00 -2.17
N MET A 223 3.47 9.04 -0.84
CA MET A 223 3.00 7.93 -0.02
C MET A 223 1.52 7.63 -0.28
N ALA A 224 0.66 8.65 -0.26
CA ALA A 224 -0.76 8.50 -0.52
C ALA A 224 -1.02 7.92 -1.92
N TYR A 225 -0.33 8.44 -2.94
CA TYR A 225 -0.42 7.95 -4.30
C TYR A 225 0.06 6.50 -4.43
N HIS A 226 1.20 6.14 -3.81
CA HIS A 226 1.71 4.78 -3.81
C HIS A 226 0.69 3.78 -3.26
N ILE A 227 0.12 4.06 -2.08
CA ILE A 227 -0.89 3.20 -1.45
C ILE A 227 -2.13 3.09 -2.33
N TRP A 228 -2.63 4.21 -2.83
CA TRP A 228 -3.80 4.25 -3.70
C TRP A 228 -3.58 3.47 -4.99
N ASN A 229 -2.49 3.75 -5.71
CA ASN A 229 -2.19 3.11 -6.99
C ASN A 229 -2.03 1.59 -6.85
N ARG A 230 -1.41 1.16 -5.74
CA ARG A 230 -1.11 -0.24 -5.50
C ARG A 230 -2.32 -1.06 -5.04
N TYR A 231 -3.21 -0.47 -4.22
CA TYR A 231 -4.26 -1.24 -3.52
C TYR A 231 -5.68 -0.73 -3.74
N SER A 232 -5.88 0.48 -4.22
CA SER A 232 -7.22 1.09 -4.32
C SER A 232 -7.50 1.85 -5.60
N SER A 233 -6.71 1.65 -6.65
CA SER A 233 -6.81 2.35 -7.93
C SER A 233 -8.11 2.09 -8.71
N SER A 234 -8.94 1.14 -8.28
CA SER A 234 -10.31 0.95 -8.79
C SER A 234 -11.26 2.12 -8.48
N HIS A 235 -10.92 2.97 -7.49
CA HIS A 235 -11.78 4.06 -7.02
C HIS A 235 -11.05 5.39 -7.05
N LYS A 236 -11.81 6.46 -7.27
CA LYS A 236 -11.34 7.83 -7.11
C LYS A 236 -11.35 8.19 -5.62
N VAL A 237 -10.28 8.80 -5.15
CA VAL A 237 -10.18 9.32 -3.78
C VAL A 237 -9.61 10.73 -3.80
N ARG A 238 -9.83 11.46 -2.72
CA ARG A 238 -9.32 12.81 -2.52
C ARG A 238 -8.07 12.79 -1.67
N PHE A 239 -7.17 13.68 -1.99
CA PHE A 239 -6.08 14.12 -1.11
C PHE A 239 -6.39 15.55 -0.67
N ILE A 240 -6.47 15.78 0.64
CA ILE A 240 -6.80 17.05 1.23
C ILE A 240 -5.56 17.55 1.99
N ALA A 241 -4.98 18.66 1.55
CA ALA A 241 -3.89 19.33 2.24
C ALA A 241 -4.42 20.54 2.99
N ILE A 242 -4.26 20.57 4.30
CA ILE A 242 -4.68 21.67 5.16
C ILE A 242 -3.42 22.42 5.63
N PRO A 243 -3.24 23.71 5.31
CA PRO A 243 -2.12 24.50 5.79
C PRO A 243 -2.28 24.70 7.30
N PHE A 244 -1.38 24.14 8.11
CA PHE A 244 -1.54 24.11 9.57
C PHE A 244 -0.49 24.94 10.33
N GLU A 245 0.37 25.66 9.60
CA GLU A 245 1.42 26.52 10.17
C GLU A 245 0.86 27.58 11.12
N GLY A 246 -0.24 28.26 10.75
CA GLY A 246 -0.90 29.24 11.60
C GLY A 246 -1.44 28.64 12.90
N VAL A 247 -2.01 27.43 12.83
CA VAL A 247 -2.51 26.71 14.01
C VAL A 247 -1.37 26.33 14.95
N VAL A 248 -0.24 25.88 14.39
CA VAL A 248 0.97 25.57 15.17
C VAL A 248 1.54 26.83 15.79
N GLY A 249 1.61 27.94 15.04
CA GLY A 249 2.04 29.22 15.56
C GLY A 249 1.23 29.67 16.77
N GLU A 250 -0.09 29.61 16.70
CA GLU A 250 -1.01 29.94 17.78
C GLU A 250 -0.81 29.04 19.02
N ILE A 251 -0.59 27.72 18.80
CA ILE A 251 -0.30 26.79 19.90
C ILE A 251 1.02 27.13 20.57
N LEU A 252 2.08 27.40 19.80
CA LEU A 252 3.41 27.73 20.36
C LEU A 252 3.41 29.03 21.15
N GLU A 253 2.55 29.98 20.78
CA GLU A 253 2.47 31.28 21.45
C GLU A 253 1.62 31.23 22.72
N LYS A 254 0.51 30.48 22.73
CA LYS A 254 -0.54 30.62 23.75
C LYS A 254 -0.76 29.38 24.61
N VAL A 255 -0.28 28.23 24.24
CA VAL A 255 -0.53 26.97 24.96
C VAL A 255 0.68 26.58 25.81
N ASP A 256 0.42 26.12 27.05
CA ASP A 256 1.46 25.58 27.92
C ASP A 256 2.22 24.42 27.26
N ASN A 257 3.54 24.43 27.38
CA ASN A 257 4.42 23.48 26.71
C ASN A 257 4.03 22.01 26.94
N GLY A 258 3.61 21.68 28.17
CA GLY A 258 3.17 20.32 28.52
C GLY A 258 1.89 19.87 27.81
N GLN A 259 1.03 20.81 27.40
CA GLN A 259 -0.29 20.52 26.80
C GLN A 259 -0.29 20.60 25.27
N MET A 260 0.72 21.22 24.66
CA MET A 260 0.78 21.49 23.20
C MET A 260 0.48 20.28 22.35
N GLY A 261 1.04 19.11 22.67
CA GLY A 261 0.84 17.88 21.88
C GLY A 261 -0.62 17.38 21.87
N VAL A 262 -1.30 17.50 23.00
CA VAL A 262 -2.72 17.12 23.11
C VAL A 262 -3.60 18.15 22.40
N VAL A 263 -3.34 19.45 22.60
CA VAL A 263 -4.09 20.53 21.95
C VAL A 263 -3.92 20.46 20.44
N LEU A 264 -2.71 20.24 19.91
CA LEU A 264 -2.48 20.08 18.49
C LEU A 264 -3.32 18.93 17.90
N LYS A 265 -3.31 17.76 18.55
CA LYS A 265 -4.10 16.61 18.10
C LYS A 265 -5.60 16.92 18.13
N ARG A 266 -6.08 17.63 19.13
CA ARG A 266 -7.47 18.08 19.21
C ARG A 266 -7.84 19.03 18.05
N MET A 267 -6.94 19.96 17.68
CA MET A 267 -7.16 20.85 16.53
C MET A 267 -7.16 20.08 15.21
N MET A 268 -6.26 19.08 15.05
CA MET A 268 -6.28 18.20 13.89
C MET A 268 -7.59 17.41 13.75
N VAL A 269 -8.10 16.85 14.87
CA VAL A 269 -9.36 16.11 14.87
C VAL A 269 -10.55 17.03 14.58
N ARG A 270 -10.58 18.26 15.12
CA ARG A 270 -11.62 19.27 14.81
C ARG A 270 -11.62 19.65 13.33
N ALA A 271 -10.44 19.90 12.75
CA ALA A 271 -10.32 20.22 11.33
C ALA A 271 -10.77 19.03 10.45
N ALA A 272 -10.32 17.82 10.77
CA ALA A 272 -10.75 16.60 10.09
C ALA A 272 -12.25 16.38 10.17
N SER A 273 -12.89 16.70 11.31
CA SER A 273 -14.34 16.60 11.50
C SER A 273 -15.12 17.49 10.53
N LYS A 274 -14.62 18.69 10.24
CA LYS A 274 -15.23 19.58 9.24
C LYS A 274 -15.11 19.00 7.84
N VAL A 275 -14.01 18.34 7.53
CA VAL A 275 -13.80 17.65 6.24
C VAL A 275 -14.76 16.47 6.10
N VAL A 276 -14.90 15.60 7.12
CA VAL A 276 -15.80 14.46 7.06
C VAL A 276 -17.26 14.89 6.93
N GLN A 277 -17.68 15.94 7.61
CA GLN A 277 -19.02 16.53 7.46
C GLN A 277 -19.25 17.07 6.04
N ARG A 278 -18.28 17.80 5.48
CA ARG A 278 -18.38 18.39 4.13
C ARG A 278 -18.56 17.35 3.03
N PHE A 279 -17.96 16.16 3.17
CA PHE A 279 -17.95 15.13 2.14
C PHE A 279 -18.76 13.89 2.48
N ASP A 280 -19.56 13.93 3.55
CA ASP A 280 -20.36 12.80 4.05
C ASP A 280 -19.52 11.53 4.25
N ILE A 281 -18.32 11.70 4.81
CA ILE A 281 -17.40 10.61 5.19
C ILE A 281 -17.77 10.13 6.60
N GLN A 282 -17.66 8.82 6.88
CA GLN A 282 -18.26 8.27 8.10
C GLN A 282 -17.29 8.19 9.29
N ALA A 283 -15.97 8.18 9.04
CA ALA A 283 -14.99 8.05 10.11
C ALA A 283 -13.66 8.73 9.76
N ILE A 284 -12.94 9.12 10.81
CA ILE A 284 -11.54 9.54 10.76
C ILE A 284 -10.67 8.32 11.10
N VAL A 285 -9.55 8.16 10.41
CA VAL A 285 -8.58 7.08 10.67
C VAL A 285 -7.25 7.72 11.09
N THR A 286 -6.67 7.22 12.18
CA THR A 286 -5.34 7.66 12.64
C THR A 286 -4.39 6.47 12.75
N GLY A 287 -3.10 6.73 12.65
CA GLY A 287 -2.03 5.74 12.84
C GLY A 287 -1.56 5.61 14.31
N GLU A 288 -2.38 5.97 15.28
CA GLU A 288 -1.99 5.97 16.69
C GLU A 288 -1.91 4.54 17.24
N ALA A 289 -0.82 4.27 17.99
CA ALA A 289 -0.60 3.05 18.75
C ALA A 289 -0.45 3.36 20.24
N LEU A 290 -1.06 2.56 21.11
CA LEU A 290 -1.11 2.84 22.54
C LEU A 290 0.28 2.92 23.16
N GLY A 291 0.58 4.06 23.80
CA GLY A 291 1.82 4.25 24.56
C GLY A 291 3.08 4.49 23.70
N GLN A 292 2.95 4.61 22.38
CA GLN A 292 4.11 4.84 21.50
C GLN A 292 4.74 6.21 21.73
N VAL A 293 3.92 7.25 21.94
CA VAL A 293 4.35 8.59 22.33
C VAL A 293 3.42 9.16 23.42
N SER A 294 3.83 10.24 24.06
CA SER A 294 3.11 10.87 25.20
C SER A 294 1.65 11.19 24.91
N SER A 295 1.29 11.63 23.71
CA SER A 295 -0.09 11.91 23.32
C SER A 295 -0.95 10.65 23.13
N GLN A 296 -0.36 9.46 23.06
CA GLN A 296 -1.03 8.19 22.78
C GLN A 296 -1.29 7.35 24.03
N THR A 297 -1.38 7.95 25.21
CA THR A 297 -1.91 7.31 26.41
C THR A 297 -3.43 7.28 26.39
N LEU A 298 -4.07 6.34 27.07
CA LEU A 298 -5.54 6.26 27.11
C LEU A 298 -6.20 7.54 27.58
N THR A 299 -5.59 8.21 28.61
CA THR A 299 -6.08 9.49 29.12
C THR A 299 -6.04 10.56 28.03
N ASN A 300 -4.92 10.68 27.33
CA ASN A 300 -4.77 11.71 26.30
C ASN A 300 -5.61 11.40 25.07
N LEU A 301 -5.67 10.14 24.62
CA LEU A 301 -6.53 9.74 23.50
C LEU A 301 -8.01 10.03 23.77
N ARG A 302 -8.50 9.78 24.99
CA ARG A 302 -9.87 10.13 25.39
C ARG A 302 -10.12 11.63 25.25
N LEU A 303 -9.20 12.47 25.74
CA LEU A 303 -9.33 13.92 25.64
C LEU A 303 -9.24 14.42 24.19
N ILE A 304 -8.43 13.77 23.36
CA ILE A 304 -8.36 14.07 21.93
C ILE A 304 -9.70 13.74 21.25
N ASP A 305 -10.30 12.61 21.56
CA ASP A 305 -11.59 12.19 20.99
C ASP A 305 -12.75 13.14 21.40
N GLU A 306 -12.71 13.73 22.60
CA GLU A 306 -13.69 14.73 23.02
C GLU A 306 -13.72 15.99 22.11
N ALA A 307 -12.75 16.17 21.23
CA ALA A 307 -12.72 17.29 20.27
C ALA A 307 -13.65 17.11 19.06
N SER A 308 -14.28 15.96 18.89
CA SER A 308 -15.12 15.65 17.74
C SER A 308 -16.18 14.60 18.07
N ASP A 309 -17.33 14.70 17.41
CA ASP A 309 -18.37 13.67 17.41
C ASP A 309 -18.15 12.61 16.30
N ALA A 310 -17.16 12.79 15.42
CA ALA A 310 -16.83 11.81 14.39
C ALA A 310 -16.20 10.55 14.99
N LEU A 311 -16.55 9.38 14.44
CA LEU A 311 -15.93 8.13 14.82
C LEU A 311 -14.43 8.16 14.46
N VAL A 312 -13.55 7.93 15.45
CA VAL A 312 -12.10 7.82 15.23
C VAL A 312 -11.68 6.38 15.29
N LEU A 313 -11.20 5.85 14.17
CA LEU A 313 -10.69 4.49 14.03
C LEU A 313 -9.17 4.47 14.20
N ARG A 314 -8.67 3.55 15.02
CA ARG A 314 -7.24 3.36 15.31
C ARG A 314 -6.83 1.92 15.01
N PRO A 315 -6.60 1.56 13.74
CA PRO A 315 -6.29 0.17 13.36
C PRO A 315 -5.05 -0.39 14.06
N LEU A 316 -4.11 0.50 14.43
CA LEU A 316 -2.81 0.12 15.00
C LEU A 316 -2.76 0.18 16.53
N ILE A 317 -3.88 0.40 17.20
CA ILE A 317 -3.90 0.68 18.66
C ILE A 317 -3.15 -0.36 19.52
N THR A 318 -3.10 -1.62 19.09
CA THR A 318 -2.46 -2.74 19.80
C THR A 318 -1.17 -3.25 19.12
N HIS A 319 -0.74 -2.62 18.03
CA HIS A 319 0.46 -3.04 17.30
C HIS A 319 1.70 -2.40 17.91
N ASP A 320 2.79 -3.16 17.97
CA ASP A 320 4.11 -2.63 18.29
C ASP A 320 4.81 -2.06 17.03
N LYS A 321 5.90 -1.33 17.24
CA LYS A 321 6.60 -0.66 16.15
C LYS A 321 7.21 -1.62 15.13
N GLU A 322 7.67 -2.79 15.58
CA GLU A 322 8.26 -3.81 14.69
C GLU A 322 7.21 -4.39 13.74
N GLN A 323 6.01 -4.68 14.25
CA GLN A 323 4.88 -5.15 13.43
C GLN A 323 4.48 -4.11 12.39
N ILE A 324 4.44 -2.83 12.77
CA ILE A 324 4.10 -1.73 11.85
C ILE A 324 5.15 -1.60 10.75
N ILE A 325 6.45 -1.63 11.11
CA ILE A 325 7.55 -1.57 10.14
C ILE A 325 7.52 -2.78 9.20
N ALA A 326 7.27 -3.98 9.71
CA ALA A 326 7.14 -5.18 8.89
C ALA A 326 6.01 -5.05 7.86
N MET A 327 4.83 -4.54 8.27
CA MET A 327 3.74 -4.26 7.35
C MET A 327 4.08 -3.15 6.35
N ALA A 328 4.78 -2.09 6.77
CA ALA A 328 5.22 -1.03 5.87
C ALA A 328 6.16 -1.54 4.77
N LYS A 329 7.07 -2.46 5.10
CA LYS A 329 7.92 -3.17 4.13
C LYS A 329 7.10 -4.01 3.16
N GLU A 330 6.14 -4.80 3.66
CA GLU A 330 5.26 -5.62 2.82
C GLU A 330 4.47 -4.78 1.82
N ILE A 331 3.96 -3.62 2.23
CA ILE A 331 3.18 -2.73 1.37
C ILE A 331 4.05 -1.78 0.53
N GLY A 332 5.35 -1.73 0.76
CA GLY A 332 6.31 -0.94 0.01
C GLY A 332 6.29 0.56 0.35
N THR A 333 5.93 0.93 1.59
CA THR A 333 5.92 2.32 2.06
C THR A 333 7.10 2.66 2.97
N ASP A 334 7.92 1.69 3.34
CA ASP A 334 8.97 1.86 4.33
C ASP A 334 10.07 2.84 3.89
N ASP A 335 10.48 2.83 2.62
CA ASP A 335 11.50 3.76 2.12
C ASP A 335 10.99 5.20 2.09
N ILE A 336 9.74 5.40 1.70
CA ILE A 336 9.11 6.72 1.76
C ILE A 336 9.03 7.18 3.22
N ALA A 337 8.56 6.31 4.13
CA ALA A 337 8.41 6.64 5.54
C ALA A 337 9.73 7.00 6.23
N LYS A 338 10.83 6.29 5.91
CA LYS A 338 12.17 6.61 6.43
C LYS A 338 12.69 7.98 5.98
N SER A 339 12.24 8.48 4.83
CA SER A 339 12.64 9.78 4.28
C SER A 339 11.87 10.96 4.89
N MET A 340 10.78 10.69 5.62
CA MET A 340 9.93 11.74 6.18
C MET A 340 10.46 12.25 7.50
N PRO A 341 10.55 13.58 7.67
CA PRO A 341 10.88 14.17 8.96
C PRO A 341 9.73 14.01 9.95
N GLU A 342 10.07 13.80 11.23
CA GLU A 342 9.10 13.74 12.31
C GLU A 342 8.81 15.13 12.87
N PHE A 343 7.72 15.77 12.44
CA PHE A 343 7.32 17.11 12.91
C PHE A 343 6.51 17.09 14.20
N CYS A 344 5.70 16.08 14.43
CA CYS A 344 4.79 16.05 15.58
C CYS A 344 5.46 15.90 16.94
N GLY A 345 6.69 15.38 16.99
CA GLY A 345 7.45 15.22 18.24
C GLY A 345 8.22 16.45 18.70
N VAL A 346 8.32 17.48 17.85
CA VAL A 346 9.20 18.65 18.10
C VAL A 346 8.50 19.78 18.84
N ILE A 347 7.16 19.79 18.87
CA ILE A 347 6.36 20.92 19.39
C ILE A 347 6.44 21.06 20.90
N SER A 348 6.63 19.98 21.66
CA SER A 348 6.67 20.03 23.13
C SER A 348 7.98 19.47 23.69
N LYS A 349 8.61 20.23 24.60
CA LYS A 349 9.85 19.80 25.29
C LYS A 349 9.59 18.83 26.45
N ASN A 350 8.46 18.98 27.13
CA ASN A 350 8.06 18.16 28.29
C ASN A 350 6.56 17.75 28.18
N PRO A 351 6.20 16.90 27.21
CA PRO A 351 4.82 16.58 26.94
C PRO A 351 4.19 15.78 28.10
N THR A 352 2.98 16.14 28.48
CA THR A 352 2.21 15.40 29.50
C THR A 352 1.77 14.03 28.98
N ILE A 353 1.92 13.01 29.83
CA ILE A 353 1.40 11.66 29.59
C ILE A 353 0.01 11.45 30.19
N LYS A 354 -0.44 12.41 31.03
CA LYS A 354 -1.72 12.38 31.73
C LYS A 354 -2.29 13.79 31.79
N ALA A 355 -2.82 14.26 30.67
CA ALA A 355 -3.46 15.55 30.59
C ALA A 355 -4.70 15.61 31.50
N VAL A 356 -4.92 16.79 32.10
CA VAL A 356 -6.09 17.08 32.91
C VAL A 356 -7.09 17.84 32.07
N ARG A 357 -8.33 17.37 32.06
CA ARG A 357 -9.40 17.87 31.18
C ARG A 357 -9.60 19.39 31.33
N GLU A 358 -9.69 19.87 32.57
CA GLU A 358 -9.90 21.26 32.91
C GLU A 358 -8.79 22.14 32.35
N LYS A 359 -7.52 21.68 32.45
CA LYS A 359 -6.37 22.39 31.90
C LYS A 359 -6.42 22.48 30.37
N ILE A 360 -6.76 21.38 29.69
CA ILE A 360 -6.88 21.40 28.24
C ILE A 360 -7.95 22.39 27.78
N PHE A 361 -9.09 22.45 28.46
CA PHE A 361 -10.14 23.41 28.13
C PHE A 361 -9.76 24.87 28.48
N GLU A 362 -8.97 25.08 29.52
CA GLU A 362 -8.40 26.39 29.84
C GLU A 362 -7.46 26.88 28.75
N GLU A 363 -6.55 25.99 28.26
CA GLU A 363 -5.68 26.29 27.14
C GLU A 363 -6.45 26.60 25.85
N GLU A 364 -7.51 25.85 25.56
CA GLU A 364 -8.37 26.08 24.41
C GLU A 364 -9.15 27.42 24.51
N ASN A 365 -9.44 27.94 25.71
CA ASN A 365 -10.06 29.23 25.86
C ASN A 365 -9.16 30.40 25.44
N HIS A 366 -7.84 30.20 25.46
CA HIS A 366 -6.88 31.20 24.99
C HIS A 366 -6.55 31.07 23.50
N PHE A 367 -6.92 29.95 22.89
CA PHE A 367 -6.68 29.64 21.47
C PHE A 367 -7.68 30.40 20.56
N ASP A 368 -7.16 31.07 19.53
CA ASP A 368 -8.01 31.70 18.52
C ASP A 368 -8.50 30.67 17.48
N PHE A 369 -9.73 30.21 17.63
CA PHE A 369 -10.33 29.27 16.68
C PHE A 369 -10.51 29.84 15.26
N GLY A 370 -10.45 31.16 15.06
CA GLY A 370 -10.44 31.77 13.74
C GLY A 370 -9.28 31.31 12.87
N VAL A 371 -8.13 31.01 13.49
CA VAL A 371 -6.97 30.46 12.80
C VAL A 371 -7.25 29.04 12.28
N LEU A 372 -7.95 28.23 13.05
CA LEU A 372 -8.36 26.88 12.66
C LEU A 372 -9.39 26.91 11.51
N GLU A 373 -10.38 27.82 11.60
CA GLU A 373 -11.37 28.00 10.54
C GLU A 373 -10.68 28.40 9.23
N SER A 374 -9.79 29.39 9.29
CA SER A 374 -9.00 29.84 8.13
C SER A 374 -8.16 28.71 7.52
N ALA A 375 -7.54 27.86 8.35
CA ALA A 375 -6.77 26.70 7.85
C ALA A 375 -7.67 25.73 7.06
N VAL A 376 -8.86 25.44 7.55
CA VAL A 376 -9.82 24.53 6.87
C VAL A 376 -10.39 25.18 5.60
N GLU A 377 -10.66 26.48 5.60
CA GLU A 377 -11.14 27.21 4.42
C GLU A 377 -10.11 27.25 3.30
N ASN A 378 -8.82 27.36 3.64
CA ASN A 378 -7.70 27.35 2.70
C ASN A 378 -7.21 25.92 2.34
N ALA A 379 -7.92 24.88 2.75
CA ALA A 379 -7.57 23.52 2.41
C ALA A 379 -7.62 23.29 0.89
N GLN A 380 -6.61 22.62 0.36
CA GLN A 380 -6.56 22.19 -1.03
C GLN A 380 -7.17 20.80 -1.19
N TYR A 381 -7.99 20.61 -2.21
CA TYR A 381 -8.69 19.36 -2.50
C TYR A 381 -8.26 18.83 -3.86
N LEU A 382 -7.45 17.78 -3.87
CA LEU A 382 -6.88 17.20 -5.07
C LEU A 382 -7.51 15.84 -5.37
N ASP A 383 -7.68 15.52 -6.66
CA ASP A 383 -7.91 14.13 -7.08
C ASP A 383 -6.56 13.39 -7.01
N ILE A 384 -6.52 12.27 -6.30
CA ILE A 384 -5.29 11.49 -6.13
C ILE A 384 -4.59 11.14 -7.45
N ARG A 385 -5.35 11.03 -8.54
CA ARG A 385 -4.82 10.69 -9.87
C ARG A 385 -3.96 11.81 -10.48
N GLN A 386 -4.17 13.04 -10.05
CA GLN A 386 -3.42 14.22 -10.53
C GLN A 386 -2.11 14.41 -9.76
N ILE A 387 -1.95 13.75 -8.60
CA ILE A 387 -0.76 13.92 -7.75
C ILE A 387 0.53 13.57 -8.49
N ALA A 388 0.55 12.52 -9.33
CA ALA A 388 1.77 12.14 -10.05
C ALA A 388 2.25 13.27 -10.96
N GLU A 389 1.33 13.90 -11.72
CA GLU A 389 1.64 15.00 -12.64
C GLU A 389 2.02 16.28 -11.89
N GLU A 390 1.37 16.56 -10.75
CA GLU A 390 1.66 17.74 -9.92
C GLU A 390 3.01 17.58 -9.23
N THR A 391 3.27 16.42 -8.62
CA THR A 391 4.57 16.14 -7.99
C THR A 391 5.73 16.22 -8.96
N GLU A 392 5.56 15.74 -10.20
CA GLU A 392 6.58 15.88 -11.23
C GLU A 392 6.86 17.36 -11.57
N LYS A 393 5.84 18.22 -11.62
CA LYS A 393 5.99 19.66 -11.88
C LYS A 393 6.67 20.39 -10.72
N GLU A 394 6.28 20.12 -9.48
CA GLU A 394 6.86 20.72 -8.27
C GLU A 394 8.34 20.36 -8.10
N VAL A 395 8.72 19.14 -8.49
CA VAL A 395 10.10 18.63 -8.39
C VAL A 395 11.02 19.16 -9.52
N VAL A 396 10.48 19.79 -10.56
CA VAL A 396 11.28 20.40 -11.67
C VAL A 396 12.13 21.60 -11.19
N GLU A 397 11.82 22.23 -10.05
CA GLU A 397 12.58 23.36 -9.50
C GLU A 397 13.94 22.97 -8.88
N VAL A 398 14.26 21.68 -8.81
CA VAL A 398 15.55 21.23 -8.30
C VAL A 398 16.57 21.09 -9.42
N ASP A 399 17.71 21.77 -9.31
CA ASP A 399 18.79 21.68 -10.28
C ASP A 399 19.26 20.24 -10.48
N THR A 400 18.85 19.68 -11.61
CA THR A 400 19.25 18.33 -12.02
C THR A 400 20.37 18.45 -13.06
N ILE A 401 21.53 17.88 -12.75
CA ILE A 401 22.69 17.88 -13.63
C ILE A 401 22.93 16.50 -14.20
N SER A 402 23.33 16.44 -15.47
CA SER A 402 23.73 15.20 -16.15
C SER A 402 25.26 15.09 -16.31
N VAL A 403 25.97 16.17 -16.04
CA VAL A 403 27.44 16.24 -16.09
C VAL A 403 27.93 16.80 -14.77
N LEU A 404 28.86 16.10 -14.14
CA LEU A 404 29.47 16.49 -12.87
C LEU A 404 30.56 17.53 -13.14
N GLY A 405 30.69 18.51 -12.22
CA GLY A 405 31.81 19.46 -12.23
C GLY A 405 33.05 18.86 -11.53
N GLU A 406 34.24 19.37 -11.85
CA GLU A 406 35.52 18.83 -11.32
C GLU A 406 35.60 18.76 -9.78
N ASN A 407 34.86 19.58 -9.05
CA ASN A 407 34.87 19.64 -7.59
C ASN A 407 33.57 19.14 -6.95
N ASP A 408 32.70 18.49 -7.70
CA ASP A 408 31.44 17.95 -7.18
C ASP A 408 31.70 16.65 -6.40
N ILE A 409 31.06 16.54 -5.24
CA ILE A 409 31.06 15.33 -4.42
C ILE A 409 29.71 14.62 -4.60
N ILE A 410 29.76 13.37 -4.99
CA ILE A 410 28.55 12.56 -5.13
C ILE A 410 28.16 12.04 -3.73
N LEU A 411 26.95 12.34 -3.32
CA LEU A 411 26.34 11.72 -2.14
C LEU A 411 25.39 10.61 -2.61
N ASP A 412 25.82 9.37 -2.45
CA ASP A 412 24.94 8.24 -2.65
C ASP A 412 24.01 8.12 -1.44
N ILE A 413 22.74 8.46 -1.67
CA ILE A 413 21.73 8.53 -0.63
C ILE A 413 20.88 7.26 -0.53
N ARG A 414 21.21 6.22 -1.27
CA ARG A 414 20.52 4.93 -1.22
C ARG A 414 20.70 4.25 0.15
N SER A 415 19.85 3.24 0.43
CA SER A 415 20.05 2.41 1.61
C SER A 415 21.35 1.59 1.51
N PRO A 416 21.95 1.15 2.63
CA PRO A 416 23.12 0.28 2.60
C PRO A 416 22.89 -1.01 1.79
N GLU A 417 21.69 -1.59 1.89
CA GLU A 417 21.31 -2.80 1.15
C GLU A 417 21.34 -2.56 -0.36
N GLU A 418 20.77 -1.45 -0.86
CA GLU A 418 20.80 -1.07 -2.28
C GLU A 418 22.23 -0.77 -2.77
N THR A 419 23.05 -0.18 -1.90
CA THR A 419 24.44 0.16 -2.25
C THR A 419 25.32 -1.08 -2.31
N ASP A 420 25.09 -2.06 -1.44
CA ASP A 420 25.81 -3.34 -1.43
C ASP A 420 25.44 -4.21 -2.63
N GLU A 421 24.16 -4.20 -3.06
CA GLU A 421 23.68 -4.93 -4.23
C GLU A 421 24.18 -4.31 -5.56
N ASN A 422 24.26 -3.00 -5.64
CA ASN A 422 24.65 -2.29 -6.87
C ASN A 422 25.53 -1.05 -6.52
N PRO A 423 26.84 -1.23 -6.22
CA PRO A 423 27.72 -0.15 -5.88
C PRO A 423 27.78 0.92 -6.97
N PHE A 424 27.76 2.21 -6.53
CA PHE A 424 28.00 3.32 -7.45
C PHE A 424 29.46 3.74 -7.31
N GLU A 425 30.25 3.54 -8.37
CA GLU A 425 31.66 3.89 -8.45
C GLU A 425 31.88 5.00 -9.46
N SER A 426 32.82 5.88 -9.17
CA SER A 426 33.28 6.93 -10.09
C SER A 426 34.80 7.02 -9.97
N ASP A 427 35.49 6.91 -11.11
CA ASP A 427 36.95 7.06 -11.16
C ASP A 427 37.40 8.53 -11.08
N GLU A 428 36.51 9.48 -11.35
CA GLU A 428 36.84 10.91 -11.48
C GLU A 428 36.34 11.75 -10.29
N HIS A 429 35.34 11.26 -9.51
CA HIS A 429 34.69 12.04 -8.44
C HIS A 429 34.67 11.27 -7.13
N GLN A 430 34.80 12.02 -6.04
CA GLN A 430 34.63 11.47 -4.70
C GLN A 430 33.17 11.04 -4.49
N VAL A 431 32.97 9.77 -4.13
CA VAL A 431 31.67 9.22 -3.75
C VAL A 431 31.63 9.06 -2.23
N MET A 432 30.63 9.63 -1.58
CA MET A 432 30.35 9.47 -0.15
C MET A 432 28.99 8.79 0.01
N GLN A 433 28.92 7.79 0.87
CA GLN A 433 27.66 7.17 1.24
C GLN A 433 27.05 7.90 2.43
N LEU A 434 25.86 8.46 2.22
CA LEU A 434 25.07 9.09 3.27
C LEU A 434 23.58 8.76 3.03
N PRO A 435 23.08 7.67 3.61
CA PRO A 435 21.73 7.23 3.39
C PRO A 435 20.70 8.35 3.64
N PHE A 436 19.67 8.43 2.78
CA PHE A 436 18.67 9.50 2.78
C PHE A 436 18.07 9.77 4.16
N TYR A 437 17.84 8.75 4.98
CA TYR A 437 17.29 8.89 6.34
C TYR A 437 18.26 9.51 7.37
N LYS A 438 19.54 9.66 7.03
CA LYS A 438 20.54 10.38 7.83
C LYS A 438 20.86 11.77 7.27
N LEU A 439 20.45 12.03 6.04
CA LEU A 439 20.83 13.22 5.30
C LEU A 439 20.42 14.50 6.03
N SER A 440 19.16 14.61 6.46
CA SER A 440 18.62 15.77 7.16
C SER A 440 19.37 16.10 8.46
N SER A 441 19.85 15.10 9.19
CA SER A 441 20.54 15.28 10.47
C SER A 441 22.05 15.49 10.32
N GLN A 442 22.67 14.99 9.25
CA GLN A 442 24.12 14.98 9.09
C GLN A 442 24.65 15.93 8.02
N PHE A 443 23.80 16.36 7.06
CA PHE A 443 24.23 17.24 5.97
C PHE A 443 24.85 18.56 6.48
N GLY A 444 24.27 19.15 7.52
CA GLY A 444 24.80 20.38 8.13
C GLY A 444 26.22 20.25 8.75
N SER A 445 26.66 19.02 9.06
CA SER A 445 28.01 18.75 9.58
C SER A 445 29.04 18.52 8.47
N LEU A 446 28.62 18.40 7.21
CA LEU A 446 29.54 18.33 6.07
C LEU A 446 30.18 19.68 5.77
N ASP A 447 31.28 19.68 5.03
CA ASP A 447 31.96 20.89 4.59
C ASP A 447 31.08 21.71 3.63
N GLN A 448 30.44 22.75 4.14
CA GLN A 448 29.48 23.55 3.38
C GLN A 448 30.15 24.45 2.30
N SER A 449 31.45 24.45 2.19
CA SER A 449 32.17 25.13 1.07
C SER A 449 32.21 24.29 -0.21
N LYS A 450 31.80 23.02 -0.15
CA LYS A 450 31.78 22.07 -1.25
C LYS A 450 30.40 21.93 -1.85
N ASN A 451 30.35 21.51 -3.13
CA ASN A 451 29.10 21.19 -3.82
C ASN A 451 28.79 19.71 -3.72
N TYR A 452 27.56 19.38 -3.36
CA TYR A 452 27.10 18.02 -3.22
C TYR A 452 26.06 17.68 -4.27
N VAL A 453 26.21 16.51 -4.89
CA VAL A 453 25.31 16.01 -5.90
C VAL A 453 24.67 14.72 -5.40
N LEU A 454 23.37 14.80 -5.08
CA LEU A 454 22.64 13.65 -4.55
C LEU A 454 22.36 12.63 -5.66
N TYR A 455 22.63 11.35 -5.36
CA TYR A 455 22.38 10.24 -6.25
C TYR A 455 21.44 9.21 -5.61
N CYS A 456 20.41 8.79 -6.35
CA CYS A 456 19.65 7.57 -6.12
C CYS A 456 19.25 6.96 -7.48
N GLU A 457 18.89 5.67 -7.50
CA GLU A 457 18.71 4.92 -8.75
C GLU A 457 17.61 5.50 -9.67
N ARG A 458 16.49 5.96 -9.09
CA ARG A 458 15.33 6.51 -9.82
C ARG A 458 15.27 8.03 -9.86
N GLY A 459 16.17 8.73 -9.19
CA GLY A 459 16.21 10.18 -9.13
C GLY A 459 15.10 10.86 -8.28
N VAL A 460 14.04 10.16 -7.90
CA VAL A 460 12.90 10.73 -7.16
C VAL A 460 13.29 11.12 -5.75
N MET A 461 13.93 10.21 -5.02
CA MET A 461 14.37 10.44 -3.64
C MET A 461 15.42 11.54 -3.57
N SER A 462 16.37 11.58 -4.51
CA SER A 462 17.40 12.61 -4.59
C SER A 462 16.79 14.01 -4.78
N LYS A 463 15.77 14.13 -5.61
CA LYS A 463 15.06 15.40 -5.85
C LYS A 463 14.30 15.87 -4.61
N LEU A 464 13.59 14.96 -3.93
CA LEU A 464 12.87 15.25 -2.70
C LEU A 464 13.83 15.74 -1.59
N GLN A 465 14.93 15.01 -1.40
CA GLN A 465 15.91 15.36 -0.38
C GLN A 465 16.64 16.68 -0.71
N ALA A 466 16.94 16.94 -1.97
CA ALA A 466 17.53 18.20 -2.37
C ALA A 466 16.59 19.39 -2.14
N LEU A 467 15.29 19.22 -2.42
CA LEU A 467 14.29 20.23 -2.12
C LEU A 467 14.21 20.52 -0.62
N TYR A 468 14.15 19.48 0.20
CA TYR A 468 14.16 19.60 1.67
C TYR A 468 15.39 20.33 2.19
N LEU A 469 16.58 20.01 1.67
CA LEU A 469 17.82 20.70 2.06
C LEU A 469 17.79 22.19 1.63
N LYS A 470 17.28 22.50 0.43
CA LYS A 470 17.12 23.89 -0.04
C LYS A 470 16.15 24.69 0.85
N GLU A 471 15.01 24.12 1.24
CA GLU A 471 14.08 24.74 2.19
C GLU A 471 14.72 25.02 3.56
N ASN A 472 15.68 24.19 3.97
CA ASN A 472 16.48 24.39 5.18
C ASN A 472 17.71 25.32 4.98
N GLY A 473 17.81 26.01 3.84
CA GLY A 473 18.82 27.03 3.57
C GLY A 473 20.11 26.52 2.97
N PHE A 474 20.24 25.26 2.60
CA PHE A 474 21.41 24.71 1.94
C PHE A 474 21.33 24.96 0.43
N THR A 475 22.26 25.77 -0.12
CA THR A 475 22.28 26.15 -1.55
C THR A 475 23.26 25.34 -2.39
N ASN A 476 24.13 24.58 -1.76
CA ASN A 476 25.22 23.80 -2.35
C ASN A 476 24.83 22.37 -2.71
N VAL A 477 23.56 22.15 -3.00
CA VAL A 477 22.96 20.83 -3.30
C VAL A 477 22.36 20.81 -4.69
N ARG A 478 22.69 19.77 -5.47
CA ARG A 478 22.14 19.46 -6.78
C ARG A 478 21.78 17.97 -6.86
N VAL A 479 21.12 17.54 -7.92
CA VAL A 479 20.71 16.15 -8.15
C VAL A 479 21.37 15.59 -9.41
N PHE A 480 21.88 14.36 -9.32
CA PHE A 480 22.39 13.65 -10.49
C PHE A 480 21.23 12.94 -11.23
N GLY A 481 20.98 13.35 -12.46
CA GLY A 481 19.99 12.72 -13.35
C GLY A 481 20.70 11.94 -14.44
N LYS A 482 20.60 10.60 -14.42
CA LYS A 482 20.92 9.83 -15.63
C LYS A 482 19.89 10.15 -16.71
N LYS A 483 20.37 10.52 -17.92
CA LYS A 483 19.50 10.65 -19.09
C LYS A 483 18.93 9.32 -19.52
#